data_8f4defe64e95e6a6d233093aed89bb2f
#
_entry.id   8f4defe64e95e6a6d233093aed89bb2f
#
_cell.length_a   1.000
_cell.length_b   1.000
_cell.length_c   1.000
_cell.angle_alpha   90.00
_cell.angle_beta   90.00
_cell.angle_gamma   90.00
#
_symmetry.space_group_name_H-M   'P 1'
#
loop_
_entity.id
_entity.type
_entity.pdbx_description
1 polymer ?
#
loop_
_entity_poly.entity_id
_entity_poly.type
_entity_poly.pdbx_seq_one_letter_code
_entity_poly.pdbx_strand_id
1 'polypeptide(L)'
;LNSLKTNQKNLDDNLTEKKLLIEKLKELLIIDGSINDKYKEFKKLQNSWFKIGNVPRSQNLILWNNFQHHIKNFYDYLHLNRKFKEIDLEHNLKEKEKIIFNAKKLINNNDQYKASRDFERLKKRWKFELGPVKKENKEKLEKEIKSIEEKLFKKRKEFELNKDAILSTN
;
A
#
# COMPACT_ATOMS: atom_id res chain seq x y z
N LEU A 1 -5.80 -26.16 -20.80
CA LEU A 1 -6.30 -25.16 -21.77
C LEU A 1 -7.39 -24.26 -21.19
N ASN A 2 -8.38 -24.83 -20.46
CA ASN A 2 -9.44 -24.03 -19.87
C ASN A 2 -8.94 -23.12 -18.76
N SER A 3 -7.95 -23.55 -17.94
CA SER A 3 -7.37 -22.73 -16.86
C SER A 3 -6.58 -21.53 -17.42
N LEU A 4 -5.88 -21.70 -18.56
CA LEU A 4 -5.15 -20.62 -19.20
C LEU A 4 -6.10 -19.56 -19.80
N LYS A 5 -7.20 -19.98 -20.41
CA LYS A 5 -8.24 -19.07 -20.96
C LYS A 5 -8.93 -18.30 -19.84
N THR A 6 -9.22 -18.97 -18.71
CA THR A 6 -9.83 -18.32 -17.54
C THR A 6 -8.87 -17.27 -16.93
N ASN A 7 -7.58 -17.58 -16.81
CA ASN A 7 -6.58 -16.63 -16.34
C ASN A 7 -6.47 -15.40 -17.22
N GLN A 8 -6.45 -15.59 -18.56
CA GLN A 8 -6.38 -14.47 -19.49
C GLN A 8 -7.62 -13.58 -19.39
N LYS A 9 -8.80 -14.20 -19.28
CA LYS A 9 -10.05 -13.46 -19.09
C LYS A 9 -10.02 -12.64 -17.79
N ASN A 10 -9.53 -13.23 -16.68
CA ASN A 10 -9.42 -12.52 -15.42
C ASN A 10 -8.43 -11.35 -15.49
N LEU A 11 -7.32 -11.53 -16.18
CA LEU A 11 -6.35 -10.46 -16.41
C LEU A 11 -6.98 -9.30 -17.23
N ASP A 12 -7.73 -9.63 -18.25
CA ASP A 12 -8.39 -8.62 -19.11
C ASP A 12 -9.52 -7.89 -18.36
N ASP A 13 -10.29 -8.61 -17.54
CA ASP A 13 -11.33 -8.03 -16.70
C ASP A 13 -10.71 -7.08 -15.67
N ASN A 14 -9.62 -7.48 -15.03
CA ASN A 14 -8.89 -6.64 -14.08
C ASN A 14 -8.32 -5.39 -14.75
N LEU A 15 -7.82 -5.52 -15.98
CA LEU A 15 -7.34 -4.39 -16.77
C LEU A 15 -8.46 -3.37 -17.01
N THR A 16 -9.63 -3.84 -17.41
CA THR A 16 -10.81 -3.00 -17.62
C THR A 16 -11.23 -2.28 -16.36
N GLU A 17 -11.27 -3.00 -15.23
CA GLU A 17 -11.62 -2.43 -13.92
C GLU A 17 -10.62 -1.35 -13.48
N LYS A 18 -9.34 -1.60 -13.64
CA LYS A 18 -8.29 -0.63 -13.29
C LYS A 18 -8.35 0.63 -14.16
N LYS A 19 -8.59 0.49 -15.45
CA LYS A 19 -8.78 1.62 -16.36
C LYS A 19 -10.00 2.46 -15.98
N LEU A 20 -11.10 1.80 -15.65
CA LEU A 20 -12.33 2.48 -15.20
C LEU A 20 -12.09 3.25 -13.91
N LEU A 21 -11.35 2.66 -12.98
CA LEU A 21 -11.02 3.29 -11.71
C LEU A 21 -10.17 4.56 -11.92
N ILE A 22 -9.21 4.53 -12.82
CA ILE A 22 -8.41 5.72 -13.19
C ILE A 22 -9.32 6.81 -13.76
N GLU A 23 -10.27 6.47 -14.62
CA GLU A 23 -11.23 7.44 -15.15
C GLU A 23 -12.08 8.07 -14.04
N LYS A 24 -12.52 7.28 -13.07
CA LYS A 24 -13.25 7.79 -11.90
C LYS A 24 -12.40 8.74 -11.05
N LEU A 25 -11.11 8.46 -10.90
CA LEU A 25 -10.19 9.37 -10.21
C LEU A 25 -10.07 10.71 -10.93
N LYS A 26 -9.96 10.69 -12.25
CA LYS A 26 -9.94 11.92 -13.06
C LYS A 26 -11.20 12.75 -12.88
N GLU A 27 -12.36 12.08 -12.91
CA GLU A 27 -13.67 12.73 -12.78
C GLU A 27 -13.87 13.39 -11.42
N LEU A 28 -13.27 12.86 -10.35
CA LEU A 28 -13.38 13.44 -9.01
C LEU A 28 -12.95 14.91 -8.95
N LEU A 29 -11.99 15.32 -9.76
CA LEU A 29 -11.54 16.71 -9.79
C LEU A 29 -12.51 17.64 -10.51
N ILE A 30 -13.38 17.09 -11.36
CA ILE A 30 -14.24 17.86 -12.28
C ILE A 30 -15.65 17.96 -11.74
N ILE A 31 -16.16 16.91 -11.08
CA ILE A 31 -17.53 16.88 -10.58
C ILE A 31 -17.75 17.88 -9.44
N ASP A 32 -18.99 18.35 -9.34
CA ASP A 32 -19.41 19.18 -8.20
C ASP A 32 -19.58 18.32 -6.95
N GLY A 33 -19.31 18.90 -5.80
CA GLY A 33 -19.47 18.23 -4.53
C GLY A 33 -18.54 18.80 -3.46
N SER A 34 -18.80 18.44 -2.22
CA SER A 34 -17.97 18.86 -1.11
C SER A 34 -16.61 18.16 -1.17
N ILE A 35 -15.58 18.83 -0.67
CA ILE A 35 -14.23 18.27 -0.58
C ILE A 35 -14.22 17.00 0.30
N ASN A 36 -15.06 16.96 1.32
CA ASN A 36 -15.17 15.83 2.22
C ASN A 36 -15.74 14.59 1.52
N ASP A 37 -16.79 14.75 0.72
CA ASP A 37 -17.37 13.66 -0.07
C ASP A 37 -16.39 13.17 -1.13
N LYS A 38 -15.69 14.06 -1.79
CA LYS A 38 -14.65 13.72 -2.77
C LYS A 38 -13.51 12.92 -2.12
N TYR A 39 -13.10 13.31 -0.91
CA TYR A 39 -12.07 12.58 -0.17
C TYR A 39 -12.51 11.16 0.19
N LYS A 40 -13.73 10.99 0.64
CA LYS A 40 -14.28 9.66 0.95
C LYS A 40 -14.29 8.76 -0.29
N GLU A 41 -14.75 9.30 -1.41
CA GLU A 41 -14.75 8.57 -2.68
C GLU A 41 -13.33 8.26 -3.15
N PHE A 42 -12.42 9.20 -3.02
CA PHE A 42 -10.99 9.01 -3.33
C PHE A 42 -10.39 7.84 -2.54
N LYS A 43 -10.61 7.79 -1.23
CA LYS A 43 -10.12 6.70 -0.38
C LYS A 43 -10.73 5.36 -0.78
N LYS A 44 -12.01 5.35 -1.13
CA LYS A 44 -12.70 4.16 -1.62
C LYS A 44 -12.09 3.65 -2.93
N LEU A 45 -11.84 4.54 -3.88
CA LEU A 45 -11.21 4.20 -5.15
C LEU A 45 -9.77 3.69 -4.95
N GLN A 46 -9.01 4.32 -4.09
CA GLN A 46 -7.65 3.91 -3.75
C GLN A 46 -7.63 2.49 -3.16
N ASN A 47 -8.51 2.20 -2.21
CA ASN A 47 -8.63 0.87 -1.61
C ASN A 47 -9.07 -0.17 -2.65
N SER A 48 -9.99 0.18 -3.54
CA SER A 48 -10.47 -0.70 -4.60
C SER A 48 -9.37 -1.11 -5.56
N TRP A 49 -8.44 -0.21 -5.88
CA TRP A 49 -7.30 -0.51 -6.74
C TRP A 49 -6.51 -1.72 -6.23
N PHE A 50 -6.21 -1.75 -4.94
CA PHE A 50 -5.41 -2.81 -4.34
C PHE A 50 -6.15 -4.14 -4.19
N LYS A 51 -7.49 -4.13 -4.30
CA LYS A 51 -8.32 -5.33 -4.30
C LYS A 51 -8.46 -5.96 -5.68
N ILE A 52 -8.27 -5.17 -6.74
CA ILE A 52 -8.28 -5.67 -8.11
C ILE A 52 -7.03 -6.54 -8.32
N GLY A 53 -7.19 -7.70 -8.92
CA GLY A 53 -6.11 -8.63 -9.15
C GLY A 53 -5.14 -8.20 -10.25
N ASN A 54 -4.29 -9.12 -10.67
CA ASN A 54 -3.26 -8.87 -11.66
C ASN A 54 -3.84 -8.50 -13.03
N VAL A 55 -3.10 -7.70 -13.77
CA VAL A 55 -3.39 -7.29 -15.15
C VAL A 55 -2.34 -7.88 -16.08
N PRO A 56 -2.56 -7.87 -17.42
CA PRO A 56 -1.54 -8.29 -18.37
C PRO A 56 -0.21 -7.57 -18.12
N ARG A 57 0.87 -8.33 -18.15
CA ARG A 57 2.21 -7.84 -17.76
C ARG A 57 2.65 -6.59 -18.52
N SER A 58 2.30 -6.53 -19.81
CA SER A 58 2.63 -5.38 -20.67
C SER A 58 1.95 -4.07 -20.24
N GLN A 59 0.84 -4.16 -19.51
CA GLN A 59 0.04 -3.01 -19.08
C GLN A 59 0.32 -2.56 -17.65
N ASN A 60 0.96 -3.41 -16.85
CA ASN A 60 1.08 -3.21 -15.41
C ASN A 60 1.79 -1.90 -15.06
N LEU A 61 2.94 -1.63 -15.65
CA LEU A 61 3.72 -0.42 -15.34
C LEU A 61 3.01 0.86 -15.80
N ILE A 62 2.40 0.83 -16.99
CA ILE A 62 1.66 1.97 -17.54
C ILE A 62 0.48 2.34 -16.63
N LEU A 63 -0.30 1.34 -16.23
CA LEU A 63 -1.44 1.52 -15.33
C LEU A 63 -1.01 2.05 -13.97
N TRP A 64 0.05 1.48 -13.40
CA TRP A 64 0.58 1.89 -12.12
C TRP A 64 1.01 3.36 -12.14
N ASN A 65 1.77 3.76 -13.17
CA ASN A 65 2.22 5.13 -13.30
C ASN A 65 1.05 6.11 -13.48
N ASN A 66 0.04 5.74 -14.28
CA ASN A 66 -1.18 6.52 -14.44
C ASN A 66 -1.94 6.67 -13.13
N PHE A 67 -2.11 5.57 -12.40
CA PHE A 67 -2.78 5.58 -11.10
C PHE A 67 -2.06 6.52 -10.12
N GLN A 68 -0.75 6.37 -9.97
CA GLN A 68 0.05 7.22 -9.09
C GLN A 68 -0.01 8.71 -9.48
N HIS A 69 -0.01 8.99 -10.77
CA HIS A 69 -0.16 10.36 -11.27
C HIS A 69 -1.48 11.00 -10.82
N HIS A 70 -2.59 10.27 -10.94
CA HIS A 70 -3.90 10.78 -10.55
C HIS A 70 -4.08 10.84 -9.02
N ILE A 71 -3.46 9.93 -8.28
CA ILE A 71 -3.39 10.01 -6.82
C ILE A 71 -2.68 11.30 -6.40
N LYS A 72 -1.53 11.58 -6.98
CA LYS A 72 -0.78 12.81 -6.70
C LYS A 72 -1.60 14.06 -7.02
N ASN A 73 -2.25 14.10 -8.18
CA ASN A 73 -3.08 15.24 -8.59
C ASN A 73 -4.22 15.49 -7.59
N PHE A 74 -4.83 14.44 -7.08
CA PHE A 74 -5.89 14.57 -6.10
C PHE A 74 -5.35 15.09 -4.76
N TYR A 75 -4.21 14.60 -4.29
CA TYR A 75 -3.57 15.14 -3.08
C TYR A 75 -3.19 16.60 -3.22
N ASP A 76 -2.66 17.01 -4.36
CA ASP A 76 -2.36 18.43 -4.64
C ASP A 76 -3.64 19.27 -4.54
N TYR A 77 -4.74 18.79 -5.09
CA TYR A 77 -6.04 19.44 -4.96
C TYR A 77 -6.51 19.55 -3.51
N LEU A 78 -6.43 18.46 -2.74
CA LEU A 78 -6.81 18.45 -1.32
C LEU A 78 -5.99 19.46 -0.50
N HIS A 79 -4.70 19.53 -0.79
CA HIS A 79 -3.78 20.35 -0.03
C HIS A 79 -3.87 21.85 -0.35
N LEU A 80 -4.65 22.24 -1.35
CA LEU A 80 -5.03 23.65 -1.55
C LEU A 80 -5.94 24.15 -0.43
N ASN A 81 -6.70 23.28 0.21
CA ASN A 81 -7.48 23.60 1.38
C ASN A 81 -6.66 23.32 2.64
N ARG A 82 -6.20 24.41 3.31
CA ARG A 82 -5.30 24.32 4.47
C ARG A 82 -5.85 23.48 5.62
N LYS A 83 -7.13 23.69 5.95
CA LYS A 83 -7.79 22.95 7.04
C LYS A 83 -7.87 21.46 6.72
N PHE A 84 -8.20 21.12 5.49
CA PHE A 84 -8.28 19.74 5.04
C PHE A 84 -6.91 19.08 4.98
N LYS A 85 -5.90 19.83 4.55
CA LYS A 85 -4.50 19.37 4.56
C LYS A 85 -4.06 18.93 5.96
N GLU A 86 -4.37 19.73 6.98
CA GLU A 86 -4.02 19.40 8.37
C GLU A 86 -4.71 18.12 8.85
N ILE A 87 -6.00 17.97 8.53
CA ILE A 87 -6.75 16.76 8.86
C ILE A 87 -6.14 15.53 8.18
N ASP A 88 -5.80 15.63 6.91
CA ASP A 88 -5.20 14.54 6.14
C ASP A 88 -3.82 14.14 6.69
N LEU A 89 -2.96 15.12 6.97
CA LEU A 89 -1.65 14.86 7.55
C LEU A 89 -1.75 14.15 8.92
N GLU A 90 -2.68 14.58 9.75
CA GLU A 90 -2.91 13.96 11.06
C GLU A 90 -3.45 12.53 10.93
N HIS A 91 -4.37 12.31 10.01
CA HIS A 91 -4.89 10.98 9.71
C HIS A 91 -3.76 10.03 9.27
N ASN A 92 -2.93 10.49 8.34
CA ASN A 92 -1.81 9.70 7.83
C ASN A 92 -0.80 9.37 8.93
N LEU A 93 -0.53 10.32 9.84
CA LEU A 93 0.33 10.08 10.99
C LEU A 93 -0.21 8.96 11.87
N LYS A 94 -1.48 9.02 12.24
CA LYS A 94 -2.13 7.99 13.07
C LYS A 94 -2.08 6.61 12.43
N GLU A 95 -2.36 6.54 11.13
CA GLU A 95 -2.35 5.28 10.39
C GLU A 95 -0.92 4.70 10.28
N LYS A 96 0.07 5.55 10.08
CA LYS A 96 1.48 5.10 10.07
C LYS A 96 1.96 4.64 11.44
N GLU A 97 1.53 5.31 12.50
CA GLU A 97 1.82 4.88 13.88
C GLU A 97 1.21 3.51 14.18
N LYS A 98 0.00 3.23 13.69
CA LYS A 98 -0.63 1.91 13.80
C LYS A 98 0.17 0.83 13.07
N ILE A 99 0.68 1.15 11.88
CA ILE A 99 1.53 0.23 11.13
C ILE A 99 2.78 -0.11 11.92
N ILE A 100 3.45 0.89 12.51
CA ILE A 100 4.63 0.68 13.35
C ILE A 100 4.30 -0.23 14.54
N PHE A 101 3.20 0.05 15.22
CA PHE A 101 2.74 -0.76 16.35
C PHE A 101 2.53 -2.22 15.96
N ASN A 102 1.84 -2.46 14.85
CA ASN A 102 1.58 -3.81 14.35
C ASN A 102 2.86 -4.49 13.84
N ALA A 103 3.74 -3.75 13.18
CA ALA A 103 5.01 -4.27 12.69
C ALA A 103 5.94 -4.71 13.84
N LYS A 104 5.98 -3.97 14.94
CA LYS A 104 6.75 -4.34 16.13
C LYS A 104 6.32 -5.69 16.70
N LYS A 105 5.04 -6.00 16.66
CA LYS A 105 4.52 -7.30 17.12
C LYS A 105 5.05 -8.47 16.29
N LEU A 106 5.34 -8.25 15.02
CA LEU A 106 5.83 -9.29 14.12
C LEU A 106 7.23 -9.78 14.48
N ILE A 107 8.05 -8.95 15.14
CA ILE A 107 9.42 -9.28 15.51
C ILE A 107 9.45 -10.53 16.42
N ASN A 108 8.46 -10.69 17.29
CA ASN A 108 8.37 -11.78 18.25
C ASN A 108 7.51 -12.97 17.76
N ASN A 109 7.09 -12.97 16.50
CA ASN A 109 6.34 -14.06 15.92
C ASN A 109 7.23 -15.29 15.75
N ASN A 110 6.74 -16.46 16.18
CA ASN A 110 7.46 -17.73 16.06
C ASN A 110 7.66 -18.14 14.58
N ASP A 111 6.72 -17.79 13.71
CA ASP A 111 6.82 -18.04 12.27
C ASP A 111 7.34 -16.78 11.57
N GLN A 112 8.64 -16.73 11.31
CA GLN A 112 9.28 -15.58 10.69
C GLN A 112 8.98 -15.45 9.19
N TYR A 113 8.59 -16.52 8.50
CA TYR A 113 8.13 -16.42 7.10
C TYR A 113 6.80 -15.70 7.01
N LYS A 114 5.87 -16.04 7.92
CA LYS A 114 4.58 -15.34 8.02
C LYS A 114 4.79 -13.88 8.41
N ALA A 115 5.65 -13.62 9.39
CA ALA A 115 5.98 -12.26 9.82
C ALA A 115 6.51 -11.42 8.67
N SER A 116 7.39 -11.97 7.82
CA SER A 116 7.92 -11.28 6.65
C SER A 116 6.83 -10.92 5.64
N ARG A 117 5.90 -11.84 5.38
CA ARG A 117 4.77 -11.58 4.47
C ARG A 117 3.85 -10.50 5.01
N ASP A 118 3.53 -10.57 6.30
CA ASP A 118 2.67 -9.57 6.95
C ASP A 118 3.34 -8.20 6.95
N PHE A 119 4.65 -8.14 7.19
CA PHE A 119 5.41 -6.90 7.11
C PHE A 119 5.40 -6.29 5.70
N GLU A 120 5.56 -7.10 4.67
CA GLU A 120 5.51 -6.62 3.28
C GLU A 120 4.13 -5.99 2.95
N ARG A 121 3.05 -6.54 3.49
CA ARG A 121 1.71 -5.95 3.36
C ARG A 121 1.62 -4.60 4.05
N LEU A 122 2.14 -4.50 5.28
CA LEU A 122 2.17 -3.24 6.03
C LEU A 122 3.03 -2.19 5.33
N LYS A 123 4.17 -2.59 4.79
CA LYS A 123 5.07 -1.71 4.04
C LYS A 123 4.43 -1.19 2.75
N LYS A 124 3.70 -2.05 2.03
CA LYS A 124 2.93 -1.67 0.84
C LYS A 124 1.87 -0.62 1.18
N ARG A 125 1.12 -0.84 2.26
CA ARG A 125 0.13 0.12 2.73
C ARG A 125 0.77 1.46 3.06
N TRP A 126 1.88 1.43 3.78
CA TRP A 126 2.66 2.62 4.14
C TRP A 126 3.07 3.43 2.91
N LYS A 127 3.64 2.75 1.93
CA LYS A 127 4.25 3.39 0.77
C LYS A 127 3.24 3.86 -0.27
N PHE A 128 2.16 3.10 -0.48
CA PHE A 128 1.27 3.28 -1.63
C PHE A 128 -0.16 3.66 -1.28
N GLU A 129 -0.65 3.34 -0.08
CA GLU A 129 -2.02 3.63 0.31
C GLU A 129 -2.14 4.87 1.21
N LEU A 130 -1.12 5.16 1.99
CA LEU A 130 -1.12 6.29 2.90
C LEU A 130 -0.43 7.50 2.26
N GLY A 131 -0.98 8.67 2.59
CA GLY A 131 -0.44 9.93 2.12
C GLY A 131 0.69 10.47 3.00
N PRO A 132 1.11 11.72 2.76
CA PRO A 132 2.22 12.33 3.46
C PRO A 132 1.91 12.65 4.92
N VAL A 133 2.97 12.81 5.70
CA VAL A 133 2.94 13.34 7.06
C VAL A 133 3.78 14.61 7.12
N LYS A 134 3.69 15.37 8.22
CA LYS A 134 4.52 16.55 8.43
C LYS A 134 6.01 16.18 8.44
N LYS A 135 6.86 17.06 7.95
CA LYS A 135 8.31 16.85 7.86
C LYS A 135 8.93 16.42 9.19
N GLU A 136 8.49 17.03 10.29
CA GLU A 136 8.97 16.74 11.64
C GLU A 136 8.71 15.29 12.08
N ASN A 137 7.64 14.67 11.57
CA ASN A 137 7.29 13.28 11.86
C ASN A 137 7.88 12.30 10.86
N LYS A 138 8.08 12.73 9.63
CA LYS A 138 8.51 11.88 8.52
C LYS A 138 9.81 11.14 8.81
N GLU A 139 10.83 11.86 9.22
CA GLU A 139 12.17 11.30 9.47
C GLU A 139 12.14 10.27 10.60
N LYS A 140 11.45 10.59 11.70
CA LYS A 140 11.30 9.70 12.85
C LYS A 140 10.59 8.40 12.46
N LEU A 141 9.49 8.50 11.73
CA LEU A 141 8.70 7.35 11.30
C LEU A 141 9.49 6.46 10.32
N GLU A 142 10.23 7.06 9.39
CA GLU A 142 11.05 6.32 8.44
C GLU A 142 12.18 5.56 9.13
N LYS A 143 12.81 6.15 10.14
CA LYS A 143 13.82 5.49 10.96
C LYS A 143 13.23 4.31 11.74
N GLU A 144 12.05 4.47 12.32
CA GLU A 144 11.38 3.41 13.06
C GLU A 144 11.02 2.22 12.19
N ILE A 145 10.41 2.47 11.02
CA ILE A 145 10.03 1.38 10.11
C ILE A 145 11.24 0.65 9.55
N LYS A 146 12.32 1.38 9.26
CA LYS A 146 13.57 0.81 8.79
C LYS A 146 14.24 -0.06 9.88
N SER A 147 14.23 0.40 11.12
CA SER A 147 14.74 -0.37 12.26
C SER A 147 13.97 -1.69 12.43
N ILE A 148 12.67 -1.67 12.30
CA ILE A 148 11.82 -2.86 12.37
C ILE A 148 12.17 -3.83 11.22
N GLU A 149 12.32 -3.31 10.00
CA GLU A 149 12.70 -4.09 8.83
C GLU A 149 14.03 -4.81 9.04
N GLU A 150 15.03 -4.13 9.58
CA GLU A 150 16.33 -4.71 9.90
C GLU A 150 16.23 -5.81 10.95
N LYS A 151 15.45 -5.60 11.99
CA LYS A 151 15.22 -6.61 13.04
C LYS A 151 14.52 -7.84 12.51
N LEU A 152 13.51 -7.68 11.66
CA LEU A 152 12.80 -8.78 11.03
C LEU A 152 13.72 -9.56 10.09
N PHE A 153 14.57 -8.87 9.36
CA PHE A 153 15.55 -9.50 8.47
C PHE A 153 16.53 -10.40 9.24
N LYS A 154 17.06 -9.92 10.37
CA LYS A 154 17.93 -10.70 11.26
C LYS A 154 17.22 -11.93 11.83
N LYS A 155 16.00 -11.75 12.32
CA LYS A 155 15.18 -12.84 12.87
C LYS A 155 14.89 -13.90 11.83
N ARG A 156 14.58 -13.50 10.60
CA ARG A 156 14.35 -14.43 9.50
C ARG A 156 15.61 -15.24 9.17
N LYS A 157 16.77 -14.60 9.14
CA LYS A 157 18.06 -15.30 8.92
C LYS A 157 18.34 -16.32 10.02
N GLU A 158 18.15 -15.95 11.28
CA GLU A 158 18.32 -16.88 12.41
C GLU A 158 17.36 -18.05 12.31
N PHE A 159 16.10 -17.80 11.94
CA PHE A 159 15.08 -18.82 11.74
C PHE A 159 15.47 -19.79 10.62
N GLU A 160 15.97 -19.30 9.50
CA GLU A 160 16.43 -20.12 8.38
C GLU A 160 17.64 -20.99 8.78
N LEU A 161 18.61 -20.42 9.49
CA LEU A 161 19.78 -21.15 9.97
C LEU A 161 19.41 -22.27 10.96
N ASN A 162 18.52 -22.00 11.89
CA ASN A 162 18.03 -22.99 12.85
C ASN A 162 17.29 -24.14 12.14
N LYS A 163 16.48 -23.80 11.13
CA LYS A 163 15.75 -24.80 10.34
C LYS A 163 16.71 -25.70 9.57
N ASP A 164 17.73 -25.14 8.93
CA ASP A 164 18.76 -25.85 8.19
C ASP A 164 19.59 -26.74 9.14
N ALA A 165 19.95 -26.25 10.32
CA ALA A 165 20.66 -27.00 11.34
C ALA A 165 19.87 -28.24 11.80
N ILE A 166 18.56 -28.09 12.03
CA ILE A 166 17.67 -29.21 12.39
C ILE A 166 17.60 -30.24 11.26
N LEU A 167 17.49 -29.80 10.01
CA LEU A 167 17.47 -30.70 8.85
C LEU A 167 18.78 -31.43 8.64
N SER A 168 19.91 -30.80 8.91
CA SER A 168 21.24 -31.40 8.75
C SER A 168 21.60 -32.42 9.84
N THR A 169 20.95 -32.35 11.03
CA THR A 169 21.17 -33.29 12.14
C THR A 169 20.27 -34.54 12.04
N ASN A 170 19.27 -34.51 11.18
CA ASN A 170 18.42 -35.67 10.90
C ASN A 170 18.86 -36.39 9.64
#